data_06c203ee21e9e54866b667c3cce52e15
#
_entry.id   06c203ee21e9e54866b667c3cce52e15
#
_cell.length_a   1.000
_cell.length_b   1.000
_cell.length_c   1.000
_cell.angle_alpha   90.00
_cell.angle_beta   90.00
_cell.angle_gamma   90.00
#
_symmetry.space_group_name_H-M   'P 1'
#
loop_
_entity.id
_entity.type
_entity.pdbx_description
1 polymer ?
#
loop_
_entity_poly.entity_id
_entity_poly.type
_entity_poly.pdbx_seq_one_letter_code
_entity_poly.pdbx_strand_id
1 'polypeptide(L)'
;FITSGASLIKALEFKDSSANVLLKLFEEAGGKTFAISGDGSTTTILMASDLLRSSLRFLVNGYNPIFLADGLKKIAFFLLDKINEFALPISNYEQILGVLKTNLGKNISSNLFNLLRECLKNIDRDGLILIEENNKEEDELDVVQGLQLYKGFASSYFVNDLENFEVKYNQPVILITSAPINSLNQLREVIEYVKSNNKPLVIVAEEISKDIVSTLVLNNIQKKLNVTVIKYSAIKFVKNGMLEDLAILTGATVMNEELGDDLDLIDVDCLGEAEYAATDDKNTVITTIDLENEISERIDYVAKLVADEKNPFLKTKLEQRLSM
;
A
#
# COMPACT_ATOMS: atom_id res chain seq x y z
N PHE A 1 -5.20 12.24 -24.01
CA PHE A 1 -6.58 11.94 -23.64
C PHE A 1 -6.74 12.14 -22.13
N ILE A 2 -7.73 12.92 -21.69
CA ILE A 2 -8.06 13.14 -20.28
C ILE A 2 -9.38 12.41 -20.02
N THR A 3 -9.38 11.44 -19.12
CA THR A 3 -10.54 10.60 -18.79
C THR A 3 -11.19 10.95 -17.46
N SER A 4 -10.49 11.70 -16.59
CA SER A 4 -10.94 12.08 -15.25
C SER A 4 -11.29 13.56 -15.18
N GLY A 5 -12.41 13.90 -14.54
CA GLY A 5 -12.81 15.30 -14.29
C GLY A 5 -11.80 16.05 -13.43
N ALA A 6 -11.16 15.39 -12.48
CA ALA A 6 -10.10 15.98 -11.66
C ALA A 6 -8.88 16.37 -12.51
N SER A 7 -8.44 15.48 -13.41
CA SER A 7 -7.34 15.77 -14.34
C SER A 7 -7.69 16.86 -15.36
N LEU A 8 -8.96 16.89 -15.81
CA LEU A 8 -9.42 17.92 -16.73
C LEU A 8 -9.36 19.31 -16.09
N ILE A 9 -9.84 19.45 -14.85
CA ILE A 9 -9.83 20.75 -14.15
C ILE A 9 -8.40 21.22 -13.89
N LYS A 10 -7.48 20.35 -13.53
CA LYS A 10 -6.06 20.69 -13.35
C LYS A 10 -5.41 21.23 -14.62
N ALA A 11 -5.87 20.80 -15.77
CA ALA A 11 -5.35 21.24 -17.07
C ALA A 11 -6.01 22.54 -17.58
N LEU A 12 -7.07 23.05 -16.92
CA LEU A 12 -7.75 24.27 -17.32
C LEU A 12 -7.15 25.50 -16.64
N GLU A 13 -6.99 26.55 -17.41
CA GLU A 13 -6.59 27.88 -16.94
C GLU A 13 -7.36 28.97 -17.68
N PHE A 14 -7.92 29.91 -16.95
CA PHE A 14 -8.64 31.04 -17.51
C PHE A 14 -7.79 32.32 -17.41
N LYS A 15 -8.01 33.25 -18.34
CA LYS A 15 -7.37 34.57 -18.31
C LYS A 15 -7.84 35.44 -17.11
N ASP A 16 -9.06 35.19 -16.65
CA ASP A 16 -9.65 35.88 -15.49
C ASP A 16 -9.22 35.19 -14.18
N SER A 17 -8.59 35.96 -13.29
CA SER A 17 -8.14 35.49 -11.99
C SER A 17 -9.28 35.03 -11.08
N SER A 18 -10.45 35.67 -11.17
CA SER A 18 -11.64 35.30 -10.39
C SER A 18 -12.20 33.95 -10.82
N ALA A 19 -12.18 33.64 -12.13
CA ALA A 19 -12.55 32.35 -12.66
C ALA A 19 -11.58 31.24 -12.19
N ASN A 20 -10.29 31.55 -12.09
CA ASN A 20 -9.30 30.58 -11.58
C ASN A 20 -9.48 30.26 -10.09
N VAL A 21 -9.98 31.20 -9.29
CA VAL A 21 -10.34 30.93 -7.88
C VAL A 21 -11.48 29.92 -7.80
N LEU A 22 -12.53 30.09 -8.61
CA LEU A 22 -13.64 29.14 -8.68
C LEU A 22 -13.17 27.77 -9.18
N LEU A 23 -12.30 27.76 -10.20
CA LEU A 23 -11.72 26.52 -10.73
C LEU A 23 -10.99 25.71 -9.63
N LYS A 24 -10.21 26.39 -8.78
CA LYS A 24 -9.53 25.74 -7.64
C LYS A 24 -10.51 25.14 -6.62
N LEU A 25 -11.65 25.77 -6.37
CA LEU A 25 -12.68 25.20 -5.48
C LEU A 25 -13.29 23.91 -6.07
N PHE A 26 -13.54 23.88 -7.38
CA PHE A 26 -14.01 22.68 -8.06
C PHE A 26 -12.93 21.60 -8.10
N GLU A 27 -11.66 21.96 -8.31
CA GLU A 27 -10.52 21.05 -8.25
C GLU A 27 -10.41 20.40 -6.86
N GLU A 28 -10.52 21.20 -5.81
CA GLU A 28 -10.46 20.71 -4.43
C GLU A 28 -11.63 19.76 -4.12
N ALA A 29 -12.86 20.11 -4.52
CA ALA A 29 -14.02 19.27 -4.31
C ALA A 29 -13.91 17.92 -5.06
N GLY A 30 -13.56 17.96 -6.34
CA GLY A 30 -13.36 16.74 -7.15
C GLY A 30 -12.18 15.89 -6.66
N GLY A 31 -11.09 16.56 -6.25
CA GLY A 31 -9.91 15.90 -5.71
C GLY A 31 -10.18 15.18 -4.39
N LYS A 32 -10.93 15.81 -3.47
CA LYS A 32 -11.35 15.17 -2.21
C LYS A 32 -12.24 13.96 -2.45
N THR A 33 -13.20 14.06 -3.38
CA THR A 33 -14.06 12.91 -3.73
C THR A 33 -13.23 11.78 -4.28
N PHE A 34 -12.31 12.05 -5.19
CA PHE A 34 -11.43 11.04 -5.76
C PHE A 34 -10.52 10.40 -4.70
N ALA A 35 -9.96 11.18 -3.79
CA ALA A 35 -9.09 10.67 -2.73
C ALA A 35 -9.81 9.73 -1.75
N ILE A 36 -11.12 9.93 -1.52
CA ILE A 36 -11.91 9.12 -0.59
C ILE A 36 -12.52 7.90 -1.29
N SER A 37 -13.03 8.07 -2.52
CA SER A 37 -13.86 7.06 -3.20
C SER A 37 -13.17 6.40 -4.40
N GLY A 38 -12.01 6.90 -4.83
CA GLY A 38 -11.32 6.46 -6.05
C GLY A 38 -12.03 6.84 -7.35
N ASP A 39 -13.24 7.40 -7.29
CA ASP A 39 -14.08 7.78 -8.44
C ASP A 39 -15.02 8.93 -8.09
N GLY A 40 -15.89 9.31 -9.03
CA GLY A 40 -16.95 10.31 -8.82
C GLY A 40 -16.49 11.77 -8.94
N SER A 41 -15.25 12.05 -9.27
CA SER A 41 -14.74 13.44 -9.42
C SER A 41 -15.50 14.26 -10.45
N THR A 42 -15.80 13.68 -11.61
CA THR A 42 -16.56 14.35 -12.69
C THR A 42 -17.98 14.67 -12.23
N THR A 43 -18.66 13.73 -11.58
CA THR A 43 -20.01 13.90 -11.04
C THR A 43 -20.04 15.01 -10.00
N THR A 44 -19.09 15.02 -9.08
CA THR A 44 -18.95 16.06 -8.04
C THR A 44 -18.81 17.46 -8.66
N ILE A 45 -17.97 17.60 -9.68
CA ILE A 45 -17.74 18.87 -10.36
C ILE A 45 -19.00 19.35 -11.09
N LEU A 46 -19.69 18.45 -11.80
CA LEU A 46 -20.95 18.76 -12.47
C LEU A 46 -22.04 19.17 -11.49
N MET A 47 -22.22 18.41 -10.41
CA MET A 47 -23.18 18.75 -9.36
C MET A 47 -22.88 20.09 -8.70
N ALA A 48 -21.62 20.35 -8.36
CA ALA A 48 -21.21 21.64 -7.80
C ALA A 48 -21.48 22.80 -8.76
N SER A 49 -21.18 22.63 -10.05
CA SER A 49 -21.47 23.63 -11.09
C SER A 49 -22.96 23.90 -11.24
N ASP A 50 -23.79 22.86 -11.27
CA ASP A 50 -25.25 23.01 -11.37
C ASP A 50 -25.88 23.63 -10.13
N LEU A 51 -25.41 23.27 -8.94
CA LEU A 51 -25.84 23.90 -7.69
C LEU A 51 -25.50 25.38 -7.67
N LEU A 52 -24.27 25.75 -8.08
CA LEU A 52 -23.86 27.14 -8.16
C LEU A 52 -24.72 27.91 -9.17
N ARG A 53 -24.89 27.39 -10.37
CA ARG A 53 -25.71 27.99 -11.41
C ARG A 53 -27.18 28.20 -11.00
N SER A 54 -27.75 27.21 -10.33
CA SER A 54 -29.12 27.28 -9.82
C SER A 54 -29.24 28.28 -8.67
N SER A 55 -28.22 28.36 -7.81
CA SER A 55 -28.16 29.28 -6.67
C SER A 55 -28.05 30.74 -7.09
N LEU A 56 -27.37 31.04 -8.20
CA LEU A 56 -27.24 32.42 -8.74
C LEU A 56 -28.58 33.11 -8.95
N ARG A 57 -29.61 32.38 -9.39
CA ARG A 57 -30.96 32.95 -9.59
C ARG A 57 -31.56 33.46 -8.32
N PHE A 58 -31.35 32.79 -7.19
CA PHE A 58 -31.83 33.19 -5.89
C PHE A 58 -31.04 34.38 -5.35
N LEU A 59 -29.72 34.39 -5.55
CA LEU A 59 -28.84 35.48 -5.13
C LEU A 59 -29.16 36.79 -5.85
N VAL A 60 -29.38 36.74 -7.17
CA VAL A 60 -29.78 37.91 -7.98
C VAL A 60 -31.14 38.46 -7.53
N ASN A 61 -32.06 37.60 -7.05
CA ASN A 61 -33.34 38.00 -6.51
C ASN A 61 -33.29 38.47 -5.06
N GLY A 62 -32.10 38.67 -4.49
CA GLY A 62 -31.90 39.21 -3.16
C GLY A 62 -32.01 38.24 -1.98
N TYR A 63 -32.01 36.91 -2.23
CA TYR A 63 -31.97 35.92 -1.17
C TYR A 63 -30.60 35.94 -0.47
N ASN A 64 -30.63 35.79 0.86
CA ASN A 64 -29.41 35.78 1.67
C ASN A 64 -28.59 34.50 1.39
N PRO A 65 -27.31 34.61 0.95
CA PRO A 65 -26.45 33.46 0.62
C PRO A 65 -26.21 32.52 1.83
N ILE A 66 -26.22 33.03 3.05
CA ILE A 66 -26.01 32.23 4.26
C ILE A 66 -27.16 31.25 4.46
N PHE A 67 -28.41 31.74 4.36
CA PHE A 67 -29.59 30.90 4.49
C PHE A 67 -29.71 29.88 3.35
N LEU A 68 -29.29 30.27 2.14
CA LEU A 68 -29.26 29.34 1.01
C LEU A 68 -28.25 28.22 1.24
N ALA A 69 -27.04 28.53 1.71
CA ALA A 69 -26.02 27.56 2.03
C ALA A 69 -26.46 26.59 3.15
N ASP A 70 -27.10 27.11 4.21
CA ASP A 70 -27.63 26.27 5.31
C ASP A 70 -28.77 25.35 4.82
N GLY A 71 -29.62 25.85 3.93
CA GLY A 71 -30.66 25.04 3.29
C GLY A 71 -30.06 23.90 2.47
N LEU A 72 -29.05 24.17 1.65
CA LEU A 72 -28.36 23.16 0.86
C LEU A 72 -27.68 22.11 1.75
N LYS A 73 -27.05 22.50 2.85
CA LYS A 73 -26.46 21.54 3.82
C LYS A 73 -27.53 20.62 4.41
N LYS A 74 -28.65 21.16 4.86
CA LYS A 74 -29.76 20.35 5.41
C LYS A 74 -30.31 19.35 4.39
N ILE A 75 -30.47 19.77 3.14
CA ILE A 75 -30.91 18.90 2.05
C ILE A 75 -29.85 17.82 1.78
N ALA A 76 -28.57 18.15 1.80
CA ALA A 76 -27.51 17.17 1.58
C ALA A 76 -27.52 16.06 2.64
N PHE A 77 -27.67 16.40 3.94
CA PHE A 77 -27.81 15.38 4.99
C PHE A 77 -29.06 14.52 4.82
N PHE A 78 -30.19 15.13 4.50
CA PHE A 78 -31.42 14.35 4.22
C PHE A 78 -31.25 13.40 3.04
N LEU A 79 -30.57 13.83 1.97
CA LEU A 79 -30.29 12.97 0.80
C LEU A 79 -29.32 11.83 1.15
N LEU A 80 -28.32 12.08 2.00
CA LEU A 80 -27.42 11.03 2.47
C LEU A 80 -28.16 9.93 3.23
N ASP A 81 -29.06 10.30 4.13
CA ASP A 81 -29.92 9.33 4.84
C ASP A 81 -30.75 8.51 3.85
N LYS A 82 -31.36 9.17 2.85
CA LYS A 82 -32.13 8.48 1.81
C LYS A 82 -31.28 7.57 0.92
N ILE A 83 -30.07 7.97 0.56
CA ILE A 83 -29.15 7.12 -0.20
C ILE A 83 -28.83 5.86 0.61
N ASN A 84 -28.56 5.99 1.92
CA ASN A 84 -28.29 4.85 2.79
C ASN A 84 -29.50 3.90 2.89
N GLU A 85 -30.73 4.42 2.93
CA GLU A 85 -31.96 3.60 2.90
C GLU A 85 -32.13 2.79 1.61
N PHE A 86 -31.72 3.36 0.46
CA PHE A 86 -31.83 2.71 -0.84
C PHE A 86 -30.60 1.88 -1.23
N ALA A 87 -29.49 2.01 -0.50
CA ALA A 87 -28.27 1.28 -0.79
C ALA A 87 -28.48 -0.24 -0.61
N LEU A 88 -28.11 -1.00 -1.61
CA LEU A 88 -28.11 -2.46 -1.56
C LEU A 88 -26.72 -2.94 -1.13
N PRO A 89 -26.62 -3.75 -0.06
CA PRO A 89 -25.35 -4.29 0.36
C PRO A 89 -24.81 -5.27 -0.69
N ILE A 90 -23.52 -5.16 -0.99
CA ILE A 90 -22.82 -6.12 -1.84
C ILE A 90 -22.48 -7.35 -1.00
N SER A 91 -23.02 -8.50 -1.37
CA SER A 91 -22.90 -9.75 -0.61
C SER A 91 -22.23 -10.88 -1.40
N ASN A 92 -22.06 -10.74 -2.71
CA ASN A 92 -21.47 -11.78 -3.53
C ASN A 92 -20.57 -11.23 -4.65
N TYR A 93 -19.73 -12.13 -5.15
CA TYR A 93 -18.76 -11.87 -6.21
C TYR A 93 -19.36 -11.29 -7.50
N GLU A 94 -20.52 -11.79 -7.94
CA GLU A 94 -21.17 -11.31 -9.17
C GLU A 94 -21.62 -9.84 -9.06
N GLN A 95 -21.99 -9.40 -7.86
CA GLN A 95 -22.34 -8.00 -7.61
C GLN A 95 -21.08 -7.10 -7.68
N ILE A 96 -19.94 -7.57 -7.15
CA ILE A 96 -18.65 -6.86 -7.27
C ILE A 96 -18.27 -6.70 -8.74
N LEU A 97 -18.39 -7.78 -9.54
CA LEU A 97 -18.15 -7.72 -10.98
C LEU A 97 -19.10 -6.76 -11.71
N GLY A 98 -20.35 -6.68 -11.27
CA GLY A 98 -21.33 -5.72 -11.79
C GLY A 98 -20.90 -4.26 -11.55
N VAL A 99 -20.41 -3.95 -10.34
CA VAL A 99 -19.87 -2.63 -9.99
C VAL A 99 -18.61 -2.33 -10.81
N LEU A 100 -17.67 -3.27 -10.88
CA LEU A 100 -16.45 -3.15 -11.68
C LEU A 100 -16.78 -2.84 -13.16
N LYS A 101 -17.70 -3.59 -13.75
CA LYS A 101 -18.13 -3.39 -15.13
C LYS A 101 -18.79 -2.02 -15.35
N THR A 102 -19.53 -1.53 -14.37
CA THR A 102 -20.17 -0.20 -14.42
C THR A 102 -19.13 0.90 -14.35
N ASN A 103 -18.15 0.78 -13.46
CA ASN A 103 -17.07 1.76 -13.26
C ASN A 103 -16.13 1.83 -14.48
N LEU A 104 -15.68 0.70 -14.99
CA LEU A 104 -14.76 0.63 -16.14
C LEU A 104 -15.41 0.96 -17.47
N GLY A 105 -16.73 0.93 -17.56
CA GLY A 105 -17.49 1.28 -18.76
C GLY A 105 -17.34 0.27 -19.90
N LYS A 106 -17.77 0.70 -21.10
CA LYS A 106 -17.83 -0.18 -22.29
C LYS A 106 -16.50 -0.34 -23.05
N ASN A 107 -15.50 0.45 -22.72
CA ASN A 107 -14.25 0.57 -23.49
C ASN A 107 -13.09 -0.26 -22.91
N ILE A 108 -13.33 -1.04 -21.87
CA ILE A 108 -12.31 -1.94 -21.31
C ILE A 108 -11.99 -3.07 -22.29
N SER A 109 -10.72 -3.42 -22.43
CA SER A 109 -10.33 -4.60 -23.18
C SER A 109 -10.86 -5.87 -22.52
N SER A 110 -11.27 -6.86 -23.33
CA SER A 110 -11.76 -8.13 -22.80
C SER A 110 -10.69 -8.86 -21.98
N ASN A 111 -9.41 -8.69 -22.34
CA ASN A 111 -8.29 -9.27 -21.63
C ASN A 111 -8.16 -8.69 -20.22
N LEU A 112 -8.09 -7.37 -20.09
CA LEU A 112 -7.98 -6.68 -18.79
C LEU A 112 -9.20 -7.00 -17.88
N PHE A 113 -10.41 -7.06 -18.44
CA PHE A 113 -11.59 -7.44 -17.66
C PHE A 113 -11.51 -8.88 -17.14
N ASN A 114 -10.98 -9.82 -17.94
CA ASN A 114 -10.80 -11.20 -17.51
C ASN A 114 -9.73 -11.33 -16.42
N LEU A 115 -8.61 -10.58 -16.53
CA LEU A 115 -7.57 -10.54 -15.50
C LEU A 115 -8.11 -9.99 -14.18
N LEU A 116 -8.85 -8.88 -14.20
CA LEU A 116 -9.47 -8.32 -13.01
C LEU A 116 -10.54 -9.27 -12.41
N ARG A 117 -11.26 -9.98 -13.27
CA ARG A 117 -12.21 -11.00 -12.82
C ARG A 117 -11.51 -12.17 -12.12
N GLU A 118 -10.37 -12.60 -12.64
CA GLU A 118 -9.56 -13.66 -12.04
C GLU A 118 -8.91 -13.21 -10.75
N CYS A 119 -8.39 -11.97 -10.73
CA CYS A 119 -7.87 -11.31 -9.54
C CYS A 119 -8.91 -11.33 -8.40
N LEU A 120 -10.11 -10.81 -8.66
CA LEU A 120 -11.19 -10.76 -7.67
C LEU A 120 -11.70 -12.14 -7.21
N LYS A 121 -11.43 -13.22 -7.94
CA LYS A 121 -11.74 -14.58 -7.50
C LYS A 121 -10.76 -15.11 -6.48
N ASN A 122 -9.50 -14.70 -6.60
CA ASN A 122 -8.39 -15.22 -5.82
C ASN A 122 -8.10 -14.39 -4.57
N ILE A 123 -8.75 -13.24 -4.44
CA ILE A 123 -8.57 -12.32 -3.33
C ILE A 123 -9.78 -12.38 -2.41
N ASP A 124 -9.53 -12.44 -1.12
CA ASP A 124 -10.55 -12.28 -0.10
C ASP A 124 -11.11 -10.85 -0.11
N ARG A 125 -12.22 -10.65 0.61
CA ARG A 125 -12.97 -9.39 0.60
C ARG A 125 -12.12 -8.16 0.93
N ASP A 126 -11.12 -8.33 1.75
CA ASP A 126 -10.24 -7.27 2.27
C ASP A 126 -8.83 -7.28 1.63
N GLY A 127 -8.62 -8.14 0.61
CA GLY A 127 -7.35 -8.23 -0.10
C GLY A 127 -7.02 -7.00 -0.96
N LEU A 128 -5.76 -6.69 -1.11
CA LEU A 128 -5.25 -5.54 -1.84
C LEU A 128 -5.02 -5.89 -3.31
N ILE A 129 -5.51 -5.04 -4.22
CA ILE A 129 -5.21 -5.11 -5.66
C ILE A 129 -4.28 -3.95 -5.99
N LEU A 130 -3.08 -4.28 -6.45
CA LEU A 130 -2.12 -3.32 -6.96
C LEU A 130 -2.03 -3.38 -8.47
N ILE A 131 -1.87 -2.22 -9.08
CA ILE A 131 -1.64 -2.10 -10.52
C ILE A 131 -0.27 -1.47 -10.69
N GLU A 132 0.66 -2.22 -11.28
CA GLU A 132 2.03 -1.79 -11.54
C GLU A 132 2.31 -1.80 -13.05
N GLU A 133 3.21 -0.93 -13.49
CA GLU A 133 3.69 -0.94 -14.86
C GLU A 133 4.77 -2.03 -15.01
N ASN A 134 4.59 -2.95 -15.95
CA ASN A 134 5.62 -3.90 -16.33
C ASN A 134 6.23 -3.53 -17.69
N ASN A 135 7.38 -4.11 -18.03
CA ASN A 135 8.06 -3.92 -19.31
C ASN A 135 7.70 -5.00 -20.34
N LYS A 136 6.68 -5.81 -20.09
CA LYS A 136 6.25 -6.90 -20.97
C LYS A 136 5.17 -6.42 -21.95
N GLU A 137 4.99 -7.13 -23.03
CA GLU A 137 3.97 -6.79 -24.06
C GLU A 137 2.55 -7.16 -23.62
N GLU A 138 2.38 -8.03 -22.64
CA GLU A 138 1.10 -8.51 -22.14
C GLU A 138 0.89 -8.17 -20.68
N ASP A 139 -0.38 -7.88 -20.32
CA ASP A 139 -0.80 -7.71 -18.94
C ASP A 139 -0.76 -9.06 -18.22
N GLU A 140 -0.18 -9.13 -17.04
CA GLU A 140 -0.07 -10.32 -16.22
C GLU A 140 -0.80 -10.15 -14.88
N LEU A 141 -1.21 -11.26 -14.28
CA LEU A 141 -1.77 -11.30 -12.94
C LEU A 141 -0.87 -12.17 -12.06
N ASP A 142 -0.26 -11.54 -11.07
CA ASP A 142 0.46 -12.24 -10.01
C ASP A 142 -0.41 -12.26 -8.75
N VAL A 143 -0.70 -13.45 -8.25
CA VAL A 143 -1.43 -13.65 -6.99
C VAL A 143 -0.41 -14.03 -5.93
N VAL A 144 -0.25 -13.18 -4.95
CA VAL A 144 0.71 -13.37 -3.88
C VAL A 144 -0.03 -13.61 -2.57
N GLN A 145 0.33 -14.68 -1.88
CA GLN A 145 -0.11 -14.95 -0.51
C GLN A 145 1.05 -14.62 0.42
N GLY A 146 0.88 -13.66 1.33
CA GLY A 146 1.93 -13.24 2.25
C GLY A 146 1.99 -11.72 2.42
N LEU A 147 2.96 -11.26 3.19
CA LEU A 147 3.20 -9.84 3.40
C LEU A 147 4.02 -9.24 2.25
N GLN A 148 3.52 -8.14 1.68
CA GLN A 148 4.25 -7.38 0.69
C GLN A 148 4.85 -6.10 1.31
N LEU A 149 6.16 -5.96 1.23
CA LEU A 149 6.87 -4.73 1.55
C LEU A 149 7.13 -3.94 0.26
N TYR A 150 6.72 -2.67 0.20
CA TYR A 150 7.00 -1.78 -0.94
C TYR A 150 8.44 -1.26 -0.92
N LYS A 151 9.37 -2.17 -0.80
CA LYS A 151 10.81 -1.94 -0.83
C LYS A 151 11.50 -3.16 -1.40
N GLY A 152 12.37 -2.93 -2.34
CA GLY A 152 13.18 -3.96 -2.97
C GLY A 152 14.57 -4.13 -2.35
N PHE A 153 15.39 -4.89 -3.02
CA PHE A 153 16.75 -5.18 -2.58
C PHE A 153 17.63 -3.92 -2.51
N ALA A 154 18.56 -3.88 -1.57
CA ALA A 154 19.51 -2.78 -1.39
C ALA A 154 20.56 -2.71 -2.50
N SER A 155 20.75 -3.77 -3.27
CA SER A 155 21.68 -3.86 -4.38
C SER A 155 21.26 -4.91 -5.40
N SER A 156 21.27 -4.55 -6.69
CA SER A 156 20.98 -5.46 -7.81
C SER A 156 21.95 -6.63 -7.93
N TYR A 157 23.10 -6.56 -7.30
CA TYR A 157 24.06 -7.68 -7.27
C TYR A 157 23.64 -8.85 -6.39
N PHE A 158 22.53 -8.74 -5.64
CA PHE A 158 21.91 -9.86 -4.93
C PHE A 158 21.05 -10.75 -5.83
N VAL A 159 20.65 -10.26 -7.01
CA VAL A 159 19.77 -10.97 -7.96
C VAL A 159 20.32 -12.36 -8.27
N ASN A 160 19.49 -13.38 -8.11
CA ASN A 160 19.79 -14.77 -8.40
C ASN A 160 18.92 -15.35 -9.54
N ASP A 161 17.80 -14.69 -9.84
CA ASP A 161 16.96 -14.96 -11.01
C ASP A 161 17.14 -13.84 -12.03
N LEU A 162 17.99 -14.08 -13.03
CA LEU A 162 18.34 -13.07 -14.04
C LEU A 162 17.23 -12.88 -15.10
N GLU A 163 16.33 -13.84 -15.26
CA GLU A 163 15.23 -13.76 -16.23
C GLU A 163 14.17 -12.76 -15.76
N ASN A 164 13.82 -12.82 -14.49
CA ASN A 164 12.82 -11.93 -13.88
C ASN A 164 13.45 -10.73 -13.15
N PHE A 165 14.78 -10.70 -13.02
CA PHE A 165 15.53 -9.69 -12.28
C PHE A 165 15.15 -9.61 -10.79
N GLU A 166 15.03 -10.77 -10.16
CA GLU A 166 14.58 -10.94 -8.78
C GLU A 166 15.56 -11.74 -7.93
N VAL A 167 15.41 -11.63 -6.62
CA VAL A 167 16.01 -12.52 -5.63
C VAL A 167 14.93 -13.46 -5.13
N LYS A 168 15.11 -14.77 -5.27
CA LYS A 168 14.17 -15.79 -4.80
C LYS A 168 14.84 -16.75 -3.84
N TYR A 169 14.25 -16.91 -2.66
CA TYR A 169 14.72 -17.85 -1.65
C TYR A 169 13.57 -18.71 -1.12
N ASN A 170 13.82 -20.01 -1.04
CA ASN A 170 12.96 -20.96 -0.35
C ASN A 170 13.45 -21.16 1.07
N GLN A 171 12.54 -21.16 2.02
CA GLN A 171 12.80 -21.33 3.46
C GLN A 171 13.92 -20.41 3.98
N PRO A 172 13.86 -19.10 3.69
CA PRO A 172 14.85 -18.19 4.19
C PRO A 172 14.68 -17.93 5.68
N VAL A 173 15.80 -17.62 6.31
CA VAL A 173 15.84 -17.03 7.65
C VAL A 173 15.71 -15.53 7.53
N ILE A 174 14.91 -14.90 8.40
CA ILE A 174 14.60 -13.49 8.36
C ILE A 174 15.19 -12.79 9.58
N LEU A 175 16.03 -11.79 9.37
CA LEU A 175 16.51 -10.88 10.41
C LEU A 175 15.82 -9.53 10.25
N ILE A 176 15.20 -9.02 11.32
CA ILE A 176 14.50 -7.75 11.33
C ILE A 176 15.15 -6.81 12.34
N THR A 177 15.58 -5.63 11.88
CA THR A 177 16.16 -4.63 12.78
C THR A 177 15.74 -3.22 12.44
N SER A 178 15.34 -2.45 13.43
CA SER A 178 15.17 -1.00 13.36
C SER A 178 16.45 -0.23 13.71
N ALA A 179 17.41 -0.90 14.33
CA ALA A 179 18.72 -0.33 14.64
C ALA A 179 19.67 -0.37 13.42
N PRO A 180 20.56 0.62 13.28
CA PRO A 180 21.47 0.69 12.14
C PRO A 180 22.57 -0.38 12.23
N ILE A 181 22.80 -1.11 11.15
CA ILE A 181 23.90 -2.08 11.03
C ILE A 181 25.15 -1.37 10.53
N ASN A 182 26.11 -1.13 11.42
CA ASN A 182 27.31 -0.36 11.15
C ASN A 182 28.60 -1.22 11.12
N SER A 183 28.55 -2.46 11.63
CA SER A 183 29.68 -3.37 11.69
C SER A 183 29.28 -4.78 11.27
N LEU A 184 30.17 -5.46 10.53
CA LEU A 184 29.95 -6.86 10.16
C LEU A 184 29.95 -7.79 11.37
N ASN A 185 30.61 -7.38 12.47
CA ASN A 185 30.62 -8.15 13.71
C ASN A 185 29.20 -8.31 14.30
N GLN A 186 28.32 -7.33 14.12
CA GLN A 186 26.93 -7.39 14.54
C GLN A 186 26.14 -8.53 13.86
N LEU A 187 26.53 -8.94 12.69
CA LEU A 187 25.94 -10.04 11.94
C LEU A 187 26.67 -11.38 12.05
N ARG A 188 27.73 -11.44 12.88
CA ARG A 188 28.64 -12.58 12.90
C ARG A 188 27.95 -13.88 13.25
N GLU A 189 27.20 -13.91 14.33
CA GLU A 189 26.53 -15.13 14.82
C GLU A 189 25.44 -15.57 13.85
N VAL A 190 24.67 -14.62 13.29
CA VAL A 190 23.67 -14.87 12.26
C VAL A 190 24.29 -15.48 11.01
N ILE A 191 25.42 -14.92 10.53
CA ILE A 191 26.11 -15.41 9.35
C ILE A 191 26.70 -16.81 9.60
N GLU A 192 27.25 -17.07 10.77
CA GLU A 192 27.78 -18.38 11.16
C GLU A 192 26.65 -19.42 11.23
N TYR A 193 25.51 -19.08 11.81
CA TYR A 193 24.33 -19.94 11.86
C TYR A 193 23.79 -20.31 10.47
N VAL A 194 23.54 -19.28 9.64
CA VAL A 194 23.00 -19.42 8.29
C VAL A 194 23.93 -20.26 7.40
N LYS A 195 25.24 -20.04 7.52
CA LYS A 195 26.25 -20.78 6.80
C LYS A 195 26.32 -22.24 7.25
N SER A 196 26.24 -22.50 8.55
CA SER A 196 26.29 -23.86 9.11
C SER A 196 25.06 -24.69 8.70
N ASN A 197 23.90 -24.04 8.59
CA ASN A 197 22.64 -24.67 8.21
C ASN A 197 22.34 -24.60 6.70
N ASN A 198 23.20 -23.94 5.92
CA ASN A 198 23.02 -23.71 4.47
C ASN A 198 21.66 -23.10 4.13
N LYS A 199 21.12 -22.22 5.02
CA LYS A 199 19.84 -21.51 4.80
C LYS A 199 20.10 -20.16 4.12
N PRO A 200 19.20 -19.67 3.26
CA PRO A 200 19.25 -18.30 2.78
C PRO A 200 18.92 -17.30 3.89
N LEU A 201 19.46 -16.08 3.81
CA LEU A 201 19.23 -15.01 4.76
C LEU A 201 18.61 -13.78 4.09
N VAL A 202 17.52 -13.29 4.65
CA VAL A 202 16.91 -12.01 4.27
C VAL A 202 17.05 -11.05 5.45
N ILE A 203 17.75 -9.95 5.24
CA ILE A 203 17.93 -8.91 6.26
C ILE A 203 17.00 -7.75 5.92
N VAL A 204 16.06 -7.46 6.80
CA VAL A 204 15.19 -6.27 6.73
C VAL A 204 15.70 -5.27 7.75
N ALA A 205 16.36 -4.22 7.27
CA ALA A 205 17.01 -3.24 8.13
C ALA A 205 16.59 -1.81 7.73
N GLU A 206 16.48 -0.92 8.73
CA GLU A 206 16.26 0.50 8.46
C GLU A 206 17.47 1.15 7.81
N GLU A 207 18.63 0.95 8.41
CA GLU A 207 19.91 1.43 7.92
C GLU A 207 20.96 0.33 7.98
N ILE A 208 21.72 0.22 6.91
CA ILE A 208 22.89 -0.64 6.81
C ILE A 208 23.98 0.10 6.05
N SER A 209 25.21 0.02 6.54
CA SER A 209 26.34 0.70 5.88
C SER A 209 26.63 0.11 4.50
N LYS A 210 27.04 0.96 3.57
CA LYS A 210 27.37 0.53 2.19
C LYS A 210 28.49 -0.49 2.13
N ASP A 211 29.43 -0.42 3.05
CA ASP A 211 30.58 -1.34 3.13
C ASP A 211 30.13 -2.76 3.51
N ILE A 212 29.15 -2.86 4.40
CA ILE A 212 28.56 -4.14 4.79
C ILE A 212 27.78 -4.73 3.62
N VAL A 213 26.92 -3.92 2.97
CA VAL A 213 26.18 -4.37 1.77
C VAL A 213 27.15 -4.88 0.71
N SER A 214 28.25 -4.16 0.45
CA SER A 214 29.27 -4.57 -0.52
C SER A 214 29.95 -5.88 -0.12
N THR A 215 30.22 -6.07 1.17
CA THR A 215 30.81 -7.31 1.69
C THR A 215 29.85 -8.49 1.56
N LEU A 216 28.55 -8.29 1.87
CA LEU A 216 27.52 -9.32 1.71
C LEU A 216 27.32 -9.68 0.24
N VAL A 217 27.30 -8.69 -0.65
CA VAL A 217 27.27 -8.89 -2.11
C VAL A 217 28.42 -9.76 -2.59
N LEU A 218 29.66 -9.45 -2.17
CA LEU A 218 30.83 -10.25 -2.55
C LEU A 218 30.71 -11.71 -2.10
N ASN A 219 30.20 -11.95 -0.88
CA ASN A 219 29.97 -13.31 -0.38
C ASN A 219 28.86 -14.02 -1.15
N ASN A 220 27.79 -13.30 -1.55
CA ASN A 220 26.70 -13.83 -2.35
C ASN A 220 27.20 -14.23 -3.76
N ILE A 221 27.95 -13.36 -4.43
CA ILE A 221 28.53 -13.64 -5.76
C ILE A 221 29.49 -14.84 -5.71
N GLN A 222 30.26 -14.97 -4.62
CA GLN A 222 31.16 -16.09 -4.40
C GLN A 222 30.43 -17.39 -3.99
N LYS A 223 29.10 -17.35 -3.90
CA LYS A 223 28.26 -18.47 -3.45
C LYS A 223 28.66 -19.05 -2.08
N LYS A 224 29.25 -18.22 -1.23
CA LYS A 224 29.61 -18.55 0.14
C LYS A 224 28.47 -18.34 1.12
N LEU A 225 27.56 -17.44 0.76
CA LEU A 225 26.40 -17.05 1.54
C LEU A 225 25.28 -16.63 0.58
N ASN A 226 24.08 -17.20 0.75
CA ASN A 226 22.87 -16.76 0.06
C ASN A 226 22.22 -15.68 0.93
N VAL A 227 22.38 -14.43 0.55
CA VAL A 227 21.88 -13.30 1.35
C VAL A 227 21.29 -12.22 0.47
N THR A 228 20.23 -11.59 0.95
CA THR A 228 19.72 -10.31 0.42
C THR A 228 19.46 -9.33 1.55
N VAL A 229 19.51 -8.05 1.21
CA VAL A 229 19.26 -6.96 2.14
C VAL A 229 18.16 -6.09 1.58
N ILE A 230 17.13 -5.84 2.38
CA ILE A 230 16.01 -4.96 2.10
C ILE A 230 16.17 -3.74 3.00
N LYS A 231 16.30 -2.57 2.40
CA LYS A 231 16.44 -1.32 3.13
C LYS A 231 15.08 -0.69 3.35
N TYR A 232 14.48 -0.94 4.52
CA TYR A 232 13.14 -0.49 4.85
C TYR A 232 13.17 0.81 5.67
N SER A 233 13.13 1.95 4.97
CA SER A 233 12.97 3.26 5.61
C SER A 233 11.57 3.81 5.33
N ALA A 234 10.80 4.10 6.37
CA ALA A 234 9.48 4.69 6.32
C ALA A 234 9.30 5.71 7.45
N ILE A 235 8.16 6.42 7.46
CA ILE A 235 7.80 7.29 8.58
C ILE A 235 7.72 6.45 9.86
N LYS A 236 8.35 6.88 10.94
CA LYS A 236 8.55 6.12 12.20
C LYS A 236 7.30 5.36 12.68
N PHE A 237 6.14 5.99 12.67
CA PHE A 237 4.87 5.38 13.09
C PHE A 237 4.45 4.18 12.22
N VAL A 238 4.56 4.32 10.90
CA VAL A 238 4.20 3.26 9.93
C VAL A 238 5.26 2.17 9.94
N LYS A 239 6.52 2.55 10.04
CA LYS A 239 7.68 1.66 10.00
C LYS A 239 7.65 0.63 11.13
N ASN A 240 7.56 1.08 12.38
CA ASN A 240 7.58 0.18 13.53
C ASN A 240 6.43 -0.84 13.45
N GLY A 241 5.23 -0.38 13.06
CA GLY A 241 4.12 -1.28 12.88
C GLY A 241 4.33 -2.36 11.81
N MET A 242 4.95 -1.99 10.68
CA MET A 242 5.24 -2.96 9.59
C MET A 242 6.33 -3.96 9.98
N LEU A 243 7.37 -3.52 10.69
CA LEU A 243 8.41 -4.43 11.17
C LEU A 243 7.86 -5.40 12.23
N GLU A 244 6.95 -4.92 13.11
CA GLU A 244 6.23 -5.78 14.05
C GLU A 244 5.32 -6.80 13.35
N ASP A 245 4.60 -6.39 12.28
CA ASP A 245 3.76 -7.29 11.49
C ASP A 245 4.60 -8.37 10.83
N LEU A 246 5.73 -7.98 10.24
CA LEU A 246 6.67 -8.93 9.65
C LEU A 246 7.26 -9.88 10.71
N ALA A 247 7.55 -9.38 11.92
CA ALA A 247 8.05 -10.20 13.01
C ALA A 247 7.04 -11.25 13.44
N ILE A 248 5.77 -10.87 13.61
CA ILE A 248 4.69 -11.79 13.96
C ILE A 248 4.52 -12.85 12.85
N LEU A 249 4.54 -12.43 11.59
CA LEU A 249 4.40 -13.32 10.45
C LEU A 249 5.54 -14.33 10.31
N THR A 250 6.73 -13.98 10.71
CA THR A 250 7.93 -14.84 10.55
C THR A 250 8.39 -15.51 11.83
N GLY A 251 7.76 -15.18 12.97
CA GLY A 251 8.22 -15.59 14.29
C GLY A 251 9.54 -14.93 14.71
N ALA A 252 9.95 -13.85 14.01
CA ALA A 252 11.15 -13.10 14.36
C ALA A 252 10.92 -12.15 15.54
N THR A 253 12.00 -11.67 16.14
CA THR A 253 11.98 -10.54 17.07
C THR A 253 12.56 -9.31 16.38
N VAL A 254 11.87 -8.17 16.45
CA VAL A 254 12.40 -6.90 15.94
C VAL A 254 13.47 -6.39 16.87
N MET A 255 14.73 -6.35 16.40
CA MET A 255 15.83 -5.75 17.15
C MET A 255 15.70 -4.24 17.15
N ASN A 256 15.52 -3.63 18.33
CA ASN A 256 15.26 -2.21 18.49
C ASN A 256 16.15 -1.59 19.58
N GLU A 257 17.11 -0.78 19.16
CA GLU A 257 18.03 -0.06 20.07
C GLU A 257 17.29 0.87 21.05
N GLU A 258 16.15 1.45 20.65
CA GLU A 258 15.33 2.31 21.53
C GLU A 258 14.71 1.52 22.70
N LEU A 259 14.54 0.21 22.57
CA LEU A 259 14.05 -0.68 23.62
C LEU A 259 15.19 -1.26 24.48
N GLY A 260 16.45 -0.95 24.11
CA GLY A 260 17.63 -1.39 24.83
C GLY A 260 18.27 -2.67 24.29
N ASP A 261 17.86 -3.11 23.08
CA ASP A 261 18.48 -4.25 22.43
C ASP A 261 19.87 -3.87 21.92
N ASP A 262 20.85 -4.74 22.17
CA ASP A 262 22.22 -4.56 21.73
C ASP A 262 22.46 -5.41 20.46
N LEU A 263 22.72 -4.74 19.36
CA LEU A 263 23.03 -5.40 18.08
C LEU A 263 24.33 -6.22 18.12
N ASP A 264 25.24 -5.92 19.04
CA ASP A 264 26.47 -6.71 19.20
C ASP A 264 26.19 -8.10 19.84
N LEU A 265 24.94 -8.32 20.31
CA LEU A 265 24.46 -9.55 20.92
C LEU A 265 23.25 -10.15 20.15
N ILE A 266 23.20 -10.01 18.82
CA ILE A 266 22.13 -10.64 18.03
C ILE A 266 22.23 -12.16 18.20
N ASP A 267 21.28 -12.74 18.95
CA ASP A 267 21.15 -14.18 19.10
C ASP A 267 20.37 -14.80 17.94
N VAL A 268 20.61 -16.05 17.70
CA VAL A 268 19.88 -16.85 16.70
C VAL A 268 18.39 -16.91 17.02
N ASP A 269 18.03 -16.82 18.29
CA ASP A 269 16.63 -16.82 18.75
C ASP A 269 15.82 -15.60 18.28
N CYS A 270 16.48 -14.54 17.80
CA CYS A 270 15.81 -13.38 17.22
C CYS A 270 15.41 -13.56 15.76
N LEU A 271 15.89 -14.65 15.13
CA LEU A 271 15.64 -14.91 13.72
C LEU A 271 14.26 -15.53 13.50
N GLY A 272 13.57 -15.04 12.47
CA GLY A 272 12.35 -15.67 11.97
C GLY A 272 12.61 -16.60 10.79
N GLU A 273 11.60 -17.32 10.40
CA GLU A 273 11.61 -18.18 9.22
C GLU A 273 10.43 -17.85 8.32
N ALA A 274 10.60 -17.99 7.01
CA ALA A 274 9.54 -17.87 6.03
C ALA A 274 9.53 -19.09 5.09
N GLU A 275 8.41 -19.37 4.47
CA GLU A 275 8.32 -20.43 3.45
C GLU A 275 9.01 -20.00 2.17
N TYR A 276 8.78 -18.73 1.78
CA TYR A 276 9.32 -18.16 0.55
C TYR A 276 9.55 -16.67 0.70
N ALA A 277 10.59 -16.17 0.05
CA ALA A 277 10.81 -14.73 -0.09
C ALA A 277 11.24 -14.41 -1.51
N ALA A 278 10.56 -13.43 -2.12
CA ALA A 278 10.93 -12.87 -3.42
C ALA A 278 11.11 -11.35 -3.29
N THR A 279 12.17 -10.84 -3.91
CA THR A 279 12.51 -9.40 -3.85
C THR A 279 12.93 -8.92 -5.21
N ASP A 280 12.26 -7.90 -5.72
CA ASP A 280 12.65 -7.16 -6.91
C ASP A 280 13.27 -5.78 -6.56
N ASP A 281 13.34 -4.86 -7.50
CA ASP A 281 13.87 -3.53 -7.28
C ASP A 281 12.94 -2.59 -6.49
N LYS A 282 11.66 -2.93 -6.35
CA LYS A 282 10.62 -2.09 -5.72
C LYS A 282 9.91 -2.78 -4.57
N ASN A 283 9.71 -4.09 -4.66
CA ASN A 283 8.85 -4.85 -3.78
C ASN A 283 9.58 -6.05 -3.18
N THR A 284 9.14 -6.46 -2.02
CA THR A 284 9.52 -7.73 -1.41
C THR A 284 8.28 -8.42 -0.91
N VAL A 285 8.14 -9.69 -1.26
CA VAL A 285 7.06 -10.56 -0.81
C VAL A 285 7.65 -11.63 0.09
N ILE A 286 7.03 -11.81 1.25
CA ILE A 286 7.42 -12.84 2.22
C ILE A 286 6.18 -13.67 2.54
N THR A 287 6.22 -14.95 2.19
CA THR A 287 5.17 -15.93 2.48
C THR A 287 5.52 -16.71 3.73
N THR A 288 4.57 -16.87 4.63
CA THR A 288 4.81 -17.48 5.95
C THR A 288 4.32 -18.91 6.02
N ILE A 289 4.82 -19.62 7.01
CA ILE A 289 4.32 -20.93 7.43
C ILE A 289 3.20 -20.67 8.45
N ASP A 290 2.07 -21.31 8.28
CA ASP A 290 0.82 -21.28 9.08
C ASP A 290 0.92 -20.69 10.52
N LEU A 291 0.51 -19.44 10.68
CA LEU A 291 0.35 -18.76 11.97
C LEU A 291 -1.04 -18.10 12.09
N GLU A 292 -2.10 -18.79 11.64
CA GLU A 292 -3.46 -18.23 11.50
C GLU A 292 -3.99 -17.50 12.76
N ASN A 293 -3.69 -18.02 13.98
CA ASN A 293 -4.22 -17.44 15.20
C ASN A 293 -3.55 -16.10 15.55
N GLU A 294 -2.23 -16.02 15.43
CA GLU A 294 -1.45 -14.82 15.76
C GLU A 294 -1.71 -13.70 14.74
N ILE A 295 -1.88 -14.08 13.50
CA ILE A 295 -2.26 -13.16 12.40
C ILE A 295 -3.65 -12.58 12.65
N SER A 296 -4.63 -13.41 13.05
CA SER A 296 -6.00 -12.95 13.33
C SER A 296 -6.05 -11.93 14.47
N GLU A 297 -5.33 -12.18 15.58
CA GLU A 297 -5.24 -11.22 16.68
C GLU A 297 -4.60 -9.89 16.24
N ARG A 298 -3.59 -9.97 15.36
CA ARG A 298 -2.91 -8.78 14.83
C ARG A 298 -3.80 -7.98 13.89
N ILE A 299 -4.56 -8.65 13.01
CA ILE A 299 -5.56 -8.01 12.14
C ILE A 299 -6.56 -7.23 12.99
N ASP A 300 -7.14 -7.85 14.02
CA ASP A 300 -8.08 -7.19 14.93
C ASP A 300 -7.48 -5.98 15.64
N TYR A 301 -6.21 -6.05 16.01
CA TYR A 301 -5.49 -4.92 16.62
C TYR A 301 -5.34 -3.76 15.63
N VAL A 302 -4.88 -4.04 14.40
CA VAL A 302 -4.71 -3.00 13.37
C VAL A 302 -6.05 -2.41 12.96
N ALA A 303 -7.10 -3.22 12.85
CA ALA A 303 -8.45 -2.75 12.55
C ALA A 303 -8.98 -1.75 13.61
N LYS A 304 -8.69 -1.99 14.90
CA LYS A 304 -9.00 -1.03 15.97
C LYS A 304 -8.22 0.28 15.81
N LEU A 305 -6.94 0.21 15.46
CA LEU A 305 -6.14 1.41 15.19
C LEU A 305 -6.71 2.23 14.03
N VAL A 306 -7.18 1.58 12.96
CA VAL A 306 -7.85 2.24 11.82
C VAL A 306 -9.14 2.94 12.25
N ALA A 307 -9.93 2.30 13.14
CA ALA A 307 -11.19 2.86 13.63
C ALA A 307 -10.98 4.10 14.51
N ASP A 308 -9.94 4.09 15.34
CA ASP A 308 -9.65 5.15 16.32
C ASP A 308 -8.86 6.34 15.69
N GLU A 309 -8.20 6.14 14.54
CA GLU A 309 -7.36 7.17 13.92
C GLU A 309 -8.22 8.27 13.27
N LYS A 310 -7.94 9.52 13.65
CA LYS A 310 -8.64 10.72 13.17
C LYS A 310 -7.92 11.43 12.03
N ASN A 311 -6.61 11.22 11.89
CA ASN A 311 -5.84 11.84 10.83
C ASN A 311 -6.04 11.07 9.52
N PRO A 312 -6.61 11.67 8.46
CA PRO A 312 -6.92 10.98 7.21
C PRO A 312 -5.70 10.32 6.56
N PHE A 313 -4.53 10.97 6.64
CA PHE A 313 -3.29 10.44 6.07
C PHE A 313 -2.81 9.18 6.81
N LEU A 314 -2.78 9.23 8.15
CA LEU A 314 -2.38 8.08 8.97
C LEU A 314 -3.40 6.95 8.84
N LYS A 315 -4.69 7.26 8.79
CA LYS A 315 -5.75 6.30 8.58
C LYS A 315 -5.56 5.54 7.26
N THR A 316 -5.32 6.24 6.14
CA THR A 316 -5.04 5.59 4.85
C THR A 316 -3.82 4.67 4.93
N LYS A 317 -2.78 5.06 5.68
CA LYS A 317 -1.60 4.20 5.88
C LYS A 317 -1.89 2.96 6.72
N LEU A 318 -2.73 3.08 7.73
CA LEU A 318 -3.18 1.93 8.52
C LEU A 318 -4.11 1.01 7.72
N GLU A 319 -4.98 1.57 6.87
CA GLU A 319 -5.83 0.79 5.95
C GLU A 319 -4.97 0.03 4.93
N GLN A 320 -3.93 0.66 4.36
CA GLN A 320 -2.96 -0.02 3.50
C GLN A 320 -2.27 -1.17 4.24
N ARG A 321 -1.86 -0.95 5.49
CA ARG A 321 -1.23 -1.97 6.33
C ARG A 321 -2.17 -3.13 6.65
N LEU A 322 -3.46 -2.86 6.90
CA LEU A 322 -4.46 -3.89 7.18
C LEU A 322 -4.72 -4.79 5.97
N SER A 323 -4.57 -4.25 4.76
CA SER A 323 -4.82 -4.98 3.50
C SER A 323 -3.61 -5.74 2.95
N MET A 324 -2.47 -5.61 3.58
CA MET A 324 -1.22 -6.34 3.27
C MET A 324 -1.14 -7.67 3.98
#